data_91ba69ccb832f14d58fac097294bafa0
#
_entry.id   91ba69ccb832f14d58fac097294bafa0
#
_cell.length_a   1.000
_cell.length_b   1.000
_cell.length_c   1.000
_cell.angle_alpha   90.00
_cell.angle_beta   90.00
_cell.angle_gamma   90.00
#
_symmetry.space_group_name_H-M   'P 1'
#
loop_
_entity.id
_entity.type
_entity.pdbx_description
1 polymer ?
#
loop_
_entity_poly.entity_id
_entity_poly.type
_entity_poly.pdbx_seq_one_letter_code
_entity_poly.pdbx_strand_id
1 'polypeptide(L)'
;ETTFLYITHDQSEALVMSDQVAVMNAGGFEQIGSPRALYDDPVSGFVAGFVGDANVLPGTIDEVRGGEARVILDGGGAVLARLADDSNTGDRVEIFVRPEALRIGGDNGSGSLSGKVDSLLFNGAASRILVRLDTGQLVEVADGDQASEVSAHDAVTVSWQPDRSRIFVRRPGA
;
A
#
# COMPACT_ATOMS: atom_id res chain seq x y z
N GLU A 1 -27.67 -22.82 12.93
CA GLU A 1 -26.70 -21.96 12.16
C GLU A 1 -26.63 -22.49 10.76
N THR A 2 -26.68 -21.59 9.77
CA THR A 2 -26.54 -21.95 8.35
C THR A 2 -25.33 -21.24 7.80
N THR A 3 -24.42 -22.00 7.16
CA THR A 3 -23.25 -21.45 6.46
C THR A 3 -23.63 -21.18 5.02
N PHE A 4 -23.28 -20.01 4.53
CA PHE A 4 -23.41 -19.61 3.13
C PHE A 4 -22.04 -19.50 2.49
N LEU A 5 -21.87 -20.06 1.29
CA LEU A 5 -20.71 -19.82 0.45
C LEU A 5 -21.12 -18.89 -0.68
N TYR A 6 -20.46 -17.73 -0.74
CA TYR A 6 -20.69 -16.73 -1.78
C TYR A 6 -19.44 -16.57 -2.65
N ILE A 7 -19.60 -16.66 -3.97
CA ILE A 7 -18.52 -16.47 -4.94
C ILE A 7 -18.79 -15.17 -5.67
N THR A 8 -17.85 -14.22 -5.57
CA THR A 8 -17.96 -12.92 -6.23
C THR A 8 -16.61 -12.49 -6.79
N HIS A 9 -16.61 -11.61 -7.76
CA HIS A 9 -15.44 -10.86 -8.20
C HIS A 9 -15.42 -9.44 -7.59
N ASP A 10 -16.46 -9.06 -6.87
CA ASP A 10 -16.54 -7.77 -6.17
C ASP A 10 -15.92 -7.91 -4.77
N GLN A 11 -14.78 -7.28 -4.60
CA GLN A 11 -14.01 -7.31 -3.34
C GLN A 11 -14.76 -6.59 -2.22
N SER A 12 -15.43 -5.49 -2.54
CA SER A 12 -16.16 -4.70 -1.55
C SER A 12 -17.30 -5.50 -0.93
N GLU A 13 -18.05 -6.25 -1.76
CA GLU A 13 -19.08 -7.16 -1.27
C GLU A 13 -18.49 -8.24 -0.36
N ALA A 14 -17.41 -8.90 -0.80
CA ALA A 14 -16.78 -9.95 -0.02
C ALA A 14 -16.29 -9.44 1.34
N LEU A 15 -15.65 -8.27 1.39
CA LEU A 15 -15.10 -7.69 2.61
C LEU A 15 -16.17 -7.20 3.61
N VAL A 16 -17.32 -6.74 3.11
CA VAL A 16 -18.39 -6.18 3.95
C VAL A 16 -19.34 -7.26 4.48
N MET A 17 -19.61 -8.32 3.69
CA MET A 17 -20.68 -9.28 3.99
C MET A 17 -20.21 -10.57 4.62
N SER A 18 -18.91 -10.87 4.60
CA SER A 18 -18.40 -12.18 4.99
C SER A 18 -17.68 -12.17 6.33
N ASP A 19 -17.85 -13.25 7.10
CA ASP A 19 -17.04 -13.51 8.31
C ASP A 19 -15.64 -13.98 7.94
N GLN A 20 -15.52 -14.72 6.81
CA GLN A 20 -14.27 -15.19 6.25
C GLN A 20 -14.25 -14.99 4.74
N VAL A 21 -13.11 -14.59 4.21
CA VAL A 21 -12.84 -14.43 2.79
C VAL A 21 -11.68 -15.33 2.37
N ALA A 22 -11.83 -16.01 1.25
CA ALA A 22 -10.77 -16.79 0.63
C ALA A 22 -10.36 -16.10 -0.68
N VAL A 23 -9.11 -15.63 -0.75
CA VAL A 23 -8.53 -15.09 -1.99
C VAL A 23 -7.90 -16.23 -2.78
N MET A 24 -8.29 -16.33 -4.05
CA MET A 24 -7.78 -17.37 -4.95
C MET A 24 -6.93 -16.74 -6.06
N ASN A 25 -5.85 -17.43 -6.42
CA ASN A 25 -4.98 -17.06 -7.53
C ASN A 25 -4.52 -18.33 -8.26
N ALA A 26 -4.59 -18.33 -9.60
CA ALA A 26 -4.16 -19.45 -10.45
C ALA A 26 -4.68 -20.85 -10.01
N GLY A 27 -5.91 -20.89 -9.49
CA GLY A 27 -6.57 -22.12 -9.04
C GLY A 27 -6.20 -22.58 -7.63
N GLY A 28 -5.37 -21.85 -6.89
CA GLY A 28 -5.02 -22.10 -5.50
C GLY A 28 -5.55 -21.03 -4.55
N PHE A 29 -5.63 -21.37 -3.27
CA PHE A 29 -5.90 -20.38 -2.23
C PHE A 29 -4.61 -19.67 -1.85
N GLU A 30 -4.60 -18.33 -1.97
CA GLU A 30 -3.50 -17.47 -1.52
C GLU A 30 -3.60 -17.19 -0.03
N GLN A 31 -4.79 -16.79 0.42
CA GLN A 31 -5.05 -16.50 1.83
C GLN A 31 -6.52 -16.75 2.16
N ILE A 32 -6.77 -17.26 3.35
CA ILE A 32 -8.10 -17.40 3.93
C ILE A 32 -8.08 -16.75 5.32
N GLY A 33 -9.02 -15.87 5.59
CA GLY A 33 -9.08 -15.18 6.89
C GLY A 33 -10.24 -14.20 6.98
N SER A 34 -10.32 -13.49 8.10
CA SER A 34 -11.28 -12.40 8.23
C SER A 34 -10.96 -11.29 7.21
N PRO A 35 -11.94 -10.50 6.76
CA PRO A 35 -11.71 -9.34 5.90
C PRO A 35 -10.58 -8.45 6.39
N ARG A 36 -10.56 -8.18 7.70
CA ARG A 36 -9.55 -7.35 8.33
C ARG A 36 -8.15 -7.97 8.26
N ALA A 37 -8.03 -9.28 8.45
CA ALA A 37 -6.73 -9.96 8.36
C ALA A 37 -6.16 -9.90 6.94
N LEU A 38 -7.01 -10.05 5.91
CA LEU A 38 -6.57 -9.93 4.51
C LEU A 38 -6.10 -8.50 4.16
N TYR A 39 -6.74 -7.51 4.77
CA TYR A 39 -6.43 -6.10 4.52
C TYR A 39 -5.18 -5.62 5.27
N ASP A 40 -5.10 -5.92 6.58
CA ASP A 40 -4.05 -5.43 7.48
C ASP A 40 -2.76 -6.27 7.40
N ASP A 41 -2.90 -7.58 7.14
CA ASP A 41 -1.76 -8.53 7.16
C ASP A 41 -1.80 -9.51 5.97
N PRO A 42 -1.73 -8.98 4.73
CA PRO A 42 -1.69 -9.81 3.53
C PRO A 42 -0.44 -10.68 3.51
N VAL A 43 -0.58 -11.94 3.07
CA VAL A 43 0.54 -12.90 3.01
C VAL A 43 1.36 -12.79 1.72
N SER A 44 0.88 -12.07 0.72
CA SER A 44 1.58 -11.88 -0.55
C SER A 44 1.26 -10.53 -1.18
N GLY A 45 2.13 -10.07 -2.09
CA GLY A 45 1.88 -8.87 -2.89
C GLY A 45 0.60 -8.98 -3.72
N PHE A 46 0.26 -10.21 -4.16
CA PHE A 46 -1.01 -10.45 -4.85
C PHE A 46 -2.21 -10.11 -3.96
N VAL A 47 -2.26 -10.62 -2.73
CA VAL A 47 -3.35 -10.31 -1.79
C VAL A 47 -3.34 -8.83 -1.42
N ALA A 48 -2.17 -8.24 -1.17
CA ALA A 48 -2.03 -6.82 -0.85
C ALA A 48 -2.58 -5.91 -1.94
N GLY A 49 -2.33 -6.23 -3.21
CA GLY A 49 -2.83 -5.48 -4.36
C GLY A 49 -4.25 -5.84 -4.77
N PHE A 50 -4.72 -7.05 -4.42
CA PHE A 50 -6.08 -7.50 -4.73
C PHE A 50 -7.10 -6.98 -3.72
N VAL A 51 -6.77 -6.92 -2.43
CA VAL A 51 -7.70 -6.54 -1.36
C VAL A 51 -7.58 -5.05 -1.05
N GLY A 52 -8.47 -4.26 -1.66
CA GLY A 52 -8.52 -2.80 -1.50
C GLY A 52 -7.41 -2.04 -2.23
N ASP A 53 -7.54 -0.72 -2.26
CA ASP A 53 -6.56 0.16 -2.91
C ASP A 53 -5.22 0.15 -2.16
N ALA A 54 -4.12 0.16 -2.91
CA ALA A 54 -2.77 0.26 -2.36
C ALA A 54 -1.85 1.03 -3.30
N ASN A 55 -1.01 1.88 -2.72
CA ASN A 55 0.14 2.43 -3.42
C ASN A 55 1.23 1.37 -3.49
N VAL A 56 1.79 1.14 -4.67
CA VAL A 56 2.86 0.16 -4.89
C VAL A 56 4.11 0.88 -5.32
N LEU A 57 5.16 0.80 -4.51
CA LEU A 57 6.43 1.50 -4.71
C LEU A 57 7.53 0.46 -4.98
N PRO A 58 7.99 0.30 -6.24
CA PRO A 58 9.05 -0.64 -6.56
C PRO A 58 10.43 -0.11 -6.14
N GLY A 59 11.30 -1.03 -5.72
CA GLY A 59 12.64 -0.67 -5.29
C GLY A 59 13.54 -1.89 -5.08
N THR A 60 14.68 -1.63 -4.46
CA THR A 60 15.67 -2.64 -4.08
C THR A 60 16.03 -2.47 -2.60
N ILE A 61 16.10 -3.57 -1.87
CA ILE A 61 16.51 -3.55 -0.46
C ILE A 61 17.99 -3.18 -0.37
N ASP A 62 18.28 -2.12 0.35
CA ASP A 62 19.62 -1.64 0.65
C ASP A 62 20.13 -2.24 1.97
N GLU A 63 19.27 -2.34 2.97
CA GLU A 63 19.61 -2.85 4.30
C GLU A 63 18.38 -3.46 4.97
N VAL A 64 18.62 -4.53 5.75
CA VAL A 64 17.59 -5.17 6.58
C VAL A 64 17.99 -5.08 8.04
N ARG A 65 17.10 -4.59 8.92
CA ARG A 65 17.28 -4.52 10.37
C ARG A 65 15.97 -4.73 11.12
N GLY A 66 15.93 -5.68 12.05
CA GLY A 66 14.85 -5.80 13.05
C GLY A 66 13.44 -6.00 12.47
N GLY A 67 13.31 -6.65 11.28
CA GLY A 67 12.00 -6.85 10.63
C GLY A 67 11.55 -5.68 9.74
N GLU A 68 12.41 -4.66 9.61
CA GLU A 68 12.25 -3.55 8.65
C GLU A 68 13.38 -3.58 7.62
N ALA A 69 13.13 -3.02 6.45
CA ALA A 69 14.15 -2.81 5.46
C ALA A 69 14.17 -1.36 4.98
N ARG A 70 15.38 -0.89 4.72
CA ARG A 70 15.61 0.32 3.95
C ARG A 70 15.59 -0.04 2.48
N VAL A 71 14.70 0.60 1.73
CA VAL A 71 14.51 0.34 0.29
C VAL A 71 14.87 1.59 -0.48
N ILE A 72 15.72 1.43 -1.48
CA ILE A 72 15.98 2.46 -2.49
C ILE A 72 14.94 2.29 -3.60
N LEU A 73 14.12 3.31 -3.81
CA LEU A 73 13.07 3.29 -4.82
C LEU A 73 13.64 3.47 -6.24
N ASP A 74 12.95 2.90 -7.23
CA ASP A 74 13.40 2.90 -8.63
C ASP A 74 13.58 4.29 -9.24
N GLY A 75 12.85 5.26 -8.78
CA GLY A 75 13.00 6.65 -9.25
C GLY A 75 13.90 7.53 -8.36
N GLY A 76 14.53 6.93 -7.34
CA GLY A 76 15.31 7.63 -6.33
C GLY A 76 14.55 7.86 -5.03
N GLY A 77 15.29 8.25 -3.99
CA GLY A 77 14.78 8.30 -2.63
C GLY A 77 14.92 6.96 -1.90
N ALA A 78 14.92 7.03 -0.58
CA ALA A 78 15.01 5.87 0.29
C ALA A 78 13.95 5.94 1.37
N VAL A 79 13.34 4.81 1.65
CA VAL A 79 12.29 4.69 2.65
C VAL A 79 12.48 3.46 3.53
N LEU A 80 11.89 3.49 4.73
CA LEU A 80 11.79 2.33 5.61
C LEU A 80 10.40 1.71 5.46
N ALA A 81 10.35 0.39 5.44
CA ALA A 81 9.12 -0.36 5.38
C ALA A 81 9.28 -1.72 6.09
N ARG A 82 8.16 -2.28 6.56
CA ARG A 82 8.14 -3.56 7.25
C ARG A 82 8.23 -4.73 6.28
N LEU A 83 9.09 -5.69 6.57
CA LEU A 83 9.16 -6.97 5.85
C LEU A 83 7.91 -7.81 6.12
N ALA A 84 7.41 -8.44 5.07
CA ALA A 84 6.34 -9.44 5.16
C ALA A 84 6.87 -10.87 4.95
N ASP A 85 8.05 -11.00 4.36
CA ASP A 85 8.69 -12.28 4.05
C ASP A 85 10.21 -12.23 4.36
N ASP A 86 10.91 -13.35 4.12
CA ASP A 86 12.35 -13.48 4.31
C ASP A 86 13.12 -12.85 3.13
N SER A 87 13.03 -11.54 3.00
CA SER A 87 13.75 -10.77 1.99
C SER A 87 15.15 -10.39 2.48
N ASN A 88 16.08 -10.24 1.53
CA ASN A 88 17.49 -9.94 1.79
C ASN A 88 17.94 -8.66 1.09
N THR A 89 19.06 -8.11 1.54
CA THR A 89 19.74 -7.02 0.84
C THR A 89 20.02 -7.40 -0.60
N GLY A 90 19.67 -6.50 -1.53
CA GLY A 90 19.79 -6.68 -2.97
C GLY A 90 18.53 -7.22 -3.64
N ASP A 91 17.54 -7.71 -2.89
CA ASP A 91 16.30 -8.20 -3.47
C ASP A 91 15.47 -7.05 -4.09
N ARG A 92 14.89 -7.37 -5.25
CA ARG A 92 13.90 -6.50 -5.90
C ARG A 92 12.55 -6.70 -5.23
N VAL A 93 11.97 -5.59 -4.79
CA VAL A 93 10.75 -5.61 -3.97
C VAL A 93 9.73 -4.61 -4.44
N GLU A 94 8.51 -4.80 -3.97
CA GLU A 94 7.42 -3.85 -4.03
C GLU A 94 6.96 -3.54 -2.61
N ILE A 95 6.88 -2.25 -2.28
CA ILE A 95 6.33 -1.76 -1.03
C ILE A 95 4.87 -1.43 -1.26
N PHE A 96 3.99 -2.00 -0.45
CA PHE A 96 2.56 -1.72 -0.44
C PHE A 96 2.22 -0.80 0.74
N VAL A 97 1.61 0.34 0.44
CA VAL A 97 1.15 1.32 1.43
C VAL A 97 -0.29 1.69 1.12
N ARG A 98 -1.17 1.56 2.09
CA ARG A 98 -2.57 1.96 1.93
C ARG A 98 -2.69 3.48 1.79
N PRO A 99 -3.64 4.00 0.98
CA PRO A 99 -3.83 5.44 0.83
C PRO A 99 -4.05 6.18 2.15
N GLU A 100 -4.78 5.55 3.09
CA GLU A 100 -5.05 6.12 4.42
C GLU A 100 -3.86 6.02 5.39
N ALA A 101 -2.80 5.30 5.05
CA ALA A 101 -1.56 5.27 5.82
C ALA A 101 -0.60 6.39 5.42
N LEU A 102 -0.74 6.91 4.20
CA LEU A 102 0.05 8.05 3.72
C LEU A 102 -0.40 9.36 4.36
N ARG A 103 0.56 10.22 4.64
CA ARG A 103 0.35 11.58 5.15
C ARG A 103 1.11 12.58 4.31
N ILE A 104 0.53 13.76 4.14
CA ILE A 104 1.20 14.92 3.57
C ILE A 104 1.95 15.64 4.67
N GLY A 105 3.19 16.00 4.38
CA GLY A 105 4.08 16.70 5.31
C GLY A 105 4.87 15.77 6.23
N GLY A 106 5.93 16.33 6.80
CA GLY A 106 6.75 15.67 7.83
C GLY A 106 7.54 14.46 7.37
N ASP A 107 8.16 13.83 8.38
CA ASP A 107 8.75 12.50 8.33
C ASP A 107 8.12 11.70 9.47
N ASN A 108 7.40 10.64 9.13
CA ASN A 108 6.73 9.75 10.09
C ASN A 108 7.56 8.48 10.39
N GLY A 109 8.87 8.56 10.21
CA GLY A 109 9.81 7.48 10.50
C GLY A 109 10.17 6.61 9.30
N SER A 110 9.41 6.65 8.19
CA SER A 110 9.77 5.94 6.97
C SER A 110 10.77 6.69 6.08
N GLY A 111 11.08 7.94 6.40
CA GLY A 111 11.62 8.91 5.45
C GLY A 111 10.49 9.67 4.77
N SER A 112 10.85 10.66 3.97
CA SER A 112 9.90 11.47 3.22
C SER A 112 10.21 11.46 1.72
N LEU A 113 9.17 11.42 0.89
CA LEU A 113 9.27 11.50 -0.56
C LEU A 113 8.69 12.83 -1.03
N SER A 114 9.49 13.58 -1.78
CA SER A 114 9.06 14.86 -2.36
C SER A 114 8.24 14.63 -3.62
N GLY A 115 7.31 15.54 -3.86
CA GLY A 115 6.47 15.52 -5.05
C GLY A 115 5.59 16.77 -5.17
N LYS A 116 4.64 16.70 -6.06
CA LYS A 116 3.65 17.76 -6.28
C LYS A 116 2.24 17.17 -6.29
N VAL A 117 1.30 17.93 -5.75
CA VAL A 117 -0.12 17.60 -5.88
C VAL A 117 -0.51 17.63 -7.36
N ASP A 118 -0.88 16.46 -7.89
CA ASP A 118 -1.34 16.30 -9.27
C ASP A 118 -2.82 16.70 -9.40
N SER A 119 -3.64 16.17 -8.52
CA SER A 119 -5.08 16.47 -8.47
C SER A 119 -5.70 16.16 -7.11
N LEU A 120 -6.84 16.79 -6.87
CA LEU A 120 -7.70 16.55 -5.71
C LEU A 120 -8.99 15.89 -6.21
N LEU A 121 -9.29 14.72 -5.70
CA LEU A 121 -10.50 13.97 -6.04
C LEU A 121 -11.47 14.03 -4.86
N PHE A 122 -12.69 14.46 -5.15
CA PHE A 122 -13.77 14.48 -4.17
C PHE A 122 -14.96 13.68 -4.67
N ASN A 123 -15.36 12.66 -3.91
CA ASN A 123 -16.50 11.81 -4.26
C ASN A 123 -17.72 11.98 -3.35
N GLY A 124 -17.82 13.09 -2.63
CA GLY A 124 -18.91 13.40 -1.72
C GLY A 124 -18.74 12.83 -0.30
N ALA A 125 -18.08 11.69 -0.15
CA ALA A 125 -17.90 11.03 1.14
C ALA A 125 -16.43 11.07 1.61
N ALA A 126 -15.48 11.18 0.69
CA ALA A 126 -14.06 11.20 0.98
C ALA A 126 -13.31 12.09 -0.01
N SER A 127 -12.24 12.70 0.46
CA SER A 127 -11.27 13.40 -0.37
C SER A 127 -10.04 12.54 -0.55
N ARG A 128 -9.51 12.49 -1.77
CA ARG A 128 -8.27 11.82 -2.13
C ARG A 128 -7.34 12.80 -2.80
N ILE A 129 -6.09 12.78 -2.42
CA ILE A 129 -5.05 13.64 -2.98
C ILE A 129 -4.13 12.75 -3.81
N LEU A 130 -4.03 13.03 -5.11
CA LEU A 130 -3.04 12.40 -5.96
C LEU A 130 -1.77 13.23 -5.94
N VAL A 131 -0.66 12.61 -5.55
CA VAL A 131 0.65 13.23 -5.49
C VAL A 131 1.57 12.55 -6.50
N ARG A 132 2.13 13.34 -7.42
CA ARG A 132 3.18 12.89 -8.32
C ARG A 132 4.52 13.11 -7.65
N LEU A 133 5.14 12.03 -7.27
CA LEU A 133 6.48 12.03 -6.67
C LEU A 133 7.53 12.52 -7.68
N ASP A 134 8.64 13.03 -7.17
CA ASP A 134 9.80 13.41 -8.00
C ASP A 134 10.40 12.20 -8.74
N THR A 135 10.13 11.00 -8.27
CA THR A 135 10.41 9.72 -8.95
C THR A 135 9.57 9.50 -10.22
N GLY A 136 8.56 10.36 -10.48
CA GLY A 136 7.59 10.22 -11.56
C GLY A 136 6.36 9.36 -11.20
N GLN A 137 6.38 8.65 -10.07
CA GLN A 137 5.31 7.77 -9.63
C GLN A 137 4.13 8.57 -9.07
N LEU A 138 2.91 8.12 -9.33
CA LEU A 138 1.70 8.68 -8.76
C LEU A 138 1.31 7.88 -7.54
N VAL A 139 1.09 8.56 -6.41
CA VAL A 139 0.57 7.97 -5.18
C VAL A 139 -0.71 8.65 -4.75
N GLU A 140 -1.57 7.89 -4.10
CA GLU A 140 -2.85 8.33 -3.58
C GLU A 140 -2.77 8.44 -2.06
N VAL A 141 -3.19 9.59 -1.53
CA VAL A 141 -3.33 9.87 -0.11
C VAL A 141 -4.81 10.02 0.20
N ALA A 142 -5.36 9.16 1.06
CA ALA A 142 -6.73 9.26 1.53
C ALA A 142 -6.73 10.00 2.87
N ASP A 143 -6.80 11.34 2.81
CA ASP A 143 -6.80 12.17 4.00
C ASP A 143 -7.86 13.28 3.89
N GLY A 144 -8.98 13.06 4.55
CA GLY A 144 -10.13 13.97 4.52
C GLY A 144 -9.83 15.35 5.07
N ASP A 145 -8.94 15.48 6.04
CA ASP A 145 -8.67 16.75 6.74
C ASP A 145 -7.57 17.55 6.01
N GLN A 146 -6.57 16.91 5.44
CA GLN A 146 -5.46 17.59 4.75
C GLN A 146 -5.81 18.07 3.33
N ALA A 147 -6.85 17.50 2.71
CA ALA A 147 -7.28 17.94 1.38
C ALA A 147 -7.74 19.42 1.34
N SER A 148 -8.10 20.00 2.47
CA SER A 148 -8.45 21.42 2.58
C SER A 148 -7.23 22.34 2.72
N GLU A 149 -6.05 21.78 3.00
CA GLU A 149 -4.82 22.54 3.25
C GLU A 149 -3.90 22.62 2.04
N VAL A 150 -4.17 21.85 0.99
CA VAL A 150 -3.33 21.78 -0.22
C VAL A 150 -4.11 22.12 -1.47
N SER A 151 -3.41 22.66 -2.44
CA SER A 151 -3.94 23.00 -3.77
C SER A 151 -3.20 22.22 -4.86
N ALA A 152 -3.83 22.10 -6.04
CA ALA A 152 -3.18 21.49 -7.19
C ALA A 152 -1.86 22.21 -7.51
N HIS A 153 -0.82 21.42 -7.80
CA HIS A 153 0.55 21.84 -8.09
C HIS A 153 1.39 22.31 -6.89
N ASP A 154 0.85 22.28 -5.66
CA ASP A 154 1.64 22.54 -4.48
C ASP A 154 2.76 21.51 -4.34
N ALA A 155 3.95 21.98 -3.96
CA ALA A 155 5.05 21.10 -3.60
C ALA A 155 4.79 20.54 -2.20
N VAL A 156 4.83 19.22 -2.10
CA VAL A 156 4.54 18.50 -0.86
C VAL A 156 5.56 17.39 -0.62
N THR A 157 5.59 16.90 0.61
CA THR A 157 6.24 15.64 0.94
C THR A 157 5.17 14.64 1.38
N VAL A 158 5.39 13.35 1.11
CA VAL A 158 4.56 12.26 1.63
C VAL A 158 5.40 11.32 2.46
N SER A 159 4.82 10.80 3.53
CA SER A 159 5.47 9.87 4.44
C SER A 159 4.44 8.94 5.08
N TRP A 160 4.91 7.89 5.74
CA TRP A 160 4.08 6.95 6.51
C TRP A 160 4.86 6.38 7.70
N GLN A 161 4.19 5.65 8.59
CA GLN A 161 4.87 4.87 9.61
C GLN A 161 5.33 3.53 9.01
N PRO A 162 6.58 3.05 9.24
CA PRO A 162 7.10 1.83 8.61
C PRO A 162 6.21 0.59 8.81
N ASP A 163 5.58 0.46 9.98
CA ASP A 163 4.67 -0.63 10.32
C ASP A 163 3.33 -0.60 9.54
N ARG A 164 3.02 0.53 8.88
CA ARG A 164 1.84 0.72 8.01
C ARG A 164 2.11 0.35 6.56
N SER A 165 3.26 -0.22 6.27
CA SER A 165 3.65 -0.71 4.95
C SER A 165 4.04 -2.18 5.00
N ARG A 166 4.05 -2.84 3.84
CA ARG A 166 4.52 -4.22 3.67
C ARG A 166 5.41 -4.32 2.45
N ILE A 167 6.51 -5.05 2.60
CA ILE A 167 7.44 -5.35 1.49
C ILE A 167 7.24 -6.80 1.07
N PHE A 168 7.10 -7.00 -0.23
CA PHE A 168 7.12 -8.33 -0.84
C PHE A 168 8.17 -8.41 -1.94
N VAL A 169 8.85 -9.55 -2.02
CA VAL A 169 9.78 -9.81 -3.13
C VAL A 169 9.01 -9.82 -4.44
N ARG A 170 9.49 -9.05 -5.40
CA ARG A 170 8.92 -9.03 -6.75
C ARG A 170 9.26 -10.35 -7.46
N ARG A 171 8.28 -11.22 -7.63
CA ARG A 171 8.42 -12.45 -8.39
C ARG A 171 8.32 -12.15 -9.89
N PRO A 172 9.29 -12.59 -10.73
CA PRO A 172 9.16 -12.46 -12.17
C PRO A 172 7.94 -13.26 -12.64
N GLY A 173 6.97 -12.60 -13.28
CA GLY A 173 5.84 -13.27 -13.95
C GLY A 173 4.58 -13.48 -13.11
N ALA A 174 4.37 -12.72 -12.04
CA ALA A 174 3.07 -12.65 -11.37
C ALA A 174 2.21 -11.53 -11.97
#